data_4f41788bc2d3c280df15f44a5108d54e
#
_entry.id   4f41788bc2d3c280df15f44a5108d54e
#
_cell.length_a   1.000
_cell.length_b   1.000
_cell.length_c   1.000
_cell.angle_alpha   90.00
_cell.angle_beta   90.00
_cell.angle_gamma   90.00
#
_symmetry.space_group_name_H-M   'P 1'
#
loop_
_entity.id
_entity.type
_entity.pdbx_description
1 polymer ?
#
loop_
_entity_poly.entity_id
_entity_poly.type
_entity_poly.pdbx_seq_one_letter_code
_entity_poly.pdbx_strand_id
1 'polypeptide(L)'
;MCTRRLLAFALGTAVCYASSALEKRPVDVPELMTTFDGRKVETVAQWEKVRAPELLEEFTSVEYGRRPVERPAALSFEEAEPDAVMMGGKALRKRIRVAYKGPYGGGSFVFTAFIPRQDKPVPAFLLICNRNPDENIDPTRSAKSGFWPAEEIVDRGYAAIAFWNGDIAPDRNTGNTKGVFAAFRDVESPQSPKDGWGTLSAWAWGASRVMDWIETEPLLNASRVAVVGHSRGGKTALVAGVYDKRFAMACSNDSGCSGAKLNHIDLPESEHVVQIMRSFPYWFCPNYTQCVNSELDWRVDQHEFIALMAPRLVCIASATEDVWAGQEGEYFSGVLASPAWELYGKRGLVSDSFPSAETPLQEGCISYHLRTGKHNLTPYDWSCYMDFADRHGWRK
;
A
#
# COMPACT_ATOMS: atom_id res chain seq x y z
N MET A 1 -37.23 53.34 17.67
CA MET A 1 -35.96 52.79 18.20
C MET A 1 -35.91 51.34 17.87
N CYS A 2 -35.20 50.98 16.82
CA CYS A 2 -35.14 49.61 16.28
C CYS A 2 -33.67 49.13 16.38
N THR A 3 -33.40 48.25 17.31
CA THR A 3 -32.07 47.69 17.56
C THR A 3 -31.87 46.47 16.66
N ARG A 4 -31.04 46.63 15.64
CA ARG A 4 -30.53 45.52 14.82
C ARG A 4 -29.45 44.76 15.62
N ARG A 5 -29.70 43.48 15.88
CA ARG A 5 -28.67 42.53 16.35
C ARG A 5 -27.91 42.02 15.13
N LEU A 6 -26.63 42.28 15.08
CA LEU A 6 -25.68 41.65 14.18
C LEU A 6 -25.42 40.24 14.69
N LEU A 7 -25.71 39.23 13.86
CA LEU A 7 -25.14 37.86 14.00
C LEU A 7 -23.75 37.87 13.38
N ALA A 8 -22.73 37.75 14.22
CA ALA A 8 -21.39 37.46 13.78
C ALA A 8 -21.30 35.96 13.53
N PHE A 9 -21.10 35.58 12.26
CA PHE A 9 -20.71 34.22 11.90
C PHE A 9 -19.23 34.02 12.28
N ALA A 10 -18.97 33.08 13.17
CA ALA A 10 -17.63 32.61 13.48
C ALA A 10 -17.18 31.66 12.35
N LEU A 11 -16.51 32.19 11.33
CA LEU A 11 -15.60 31.43 10.46
C LEU A 11 -14.19 31.58 11.07
N GLY A 12 -13.62 30.51 11.47
CA GLY A 12 -12.22 30.51 11.89
C GLY A 12 -11.95 29.51 13.00
N THR A 13 -11.49 28.31 12.65
CA THR A 13 -10.52 27.52 13.42
C THR A 13 -10.33 26.11 12.78
N ALA A 14 -10.06 26.04 11.50
CA ALA A 14 -9.64 24.78 10.86
C ALA A 14 -8.21 24.83 10.29
N VAL A 15 -7.49 25.95 10.38
CA VAL A 15 -6.22 26.15 9.67
C VAL A 15 -4.99 26.03 10.59
N CYS A 16 -5.16 25.88 11.92
CA CYS A 16 -4.03 26.01 12.87
C CYS A 16 -3.28 24.73 13.22
N TYR A 17 -3.76 23.52 12.89
CA TYR A 17 -3.11 22.29 13.37
C TYR A 17 -2.03 21.72 12.45
N ALA A 18 -2.08 21.99 11.16
CA ALA A 18 -1.03 21.57 10.22
C ALA A 18 0.27 22.40 10.32
N SER A 19 0.17 23.61 10.86
CA SER A 19 1.25 24.60 10.87
C SER A 19 2.42 24.22 11.79
N SER A 20 2.19 23.59 12.95
CA SER A 20 3.26 23.37 13.94
C SER A 20 4.18 22.19 13.63
N ALA A 21 3.65 21.13 12.99
CA ALA A 21 4.46 20.03 12.50
C ALA A 21 5.25 20.43 11.24
N LEU A 22 4.69 21.31 10.41
CA LEU A 22 5.31 21.85 9.21
C LEU A 22 6.43 22.87 9.50
N GLU A 23 6.41 23.56 10.64
CA GLU A 23 7.47 24.54 11.05
C GLU A 23 8.84 23.87 11.28
N LYS A 24 8.90 22.57 11.48
CA LYS A 24 10.16 21.80 11.61
C LYS A 24 10.60 21.09 10.34
N ARG A 25 9.96 21.35 9.24
CA ARG A 25 10.23 20.69 7.97
C ARG A 25 11.46 21.30 7.29
N PRO A 26 12.57 20.54 7.10
CA PRO A 26 13.77 21.06 6.47
C PRO A 26 13.80 20.93 4.95
N VAL A 27 12.66 20.72 4.25
CA VAL A 27 12.71 20.27 2.85
C VAL A 27 11.68 20.95 1.98
N ASP A 28 12.11 21.33 0.78
CA ASP A 28 11.27 21.77 -0.31
C ASP A 28 10.73 20.55 -1.06
N VAL A 29 9.48 20.13 -0.77
CA VAL A 29 8.82 19.04 -1.47
C VAL A 29 7.78 19.57 -2.43
N PRO A 30 7.44 18.82 -3.51
CA PRO A 30 6.39 19.18 -4.43
C PRO A 30 5.06 19.51 -3.73
N GLU A 31 4.37 20.53 -4.21
CA GLU A 31 3.08 20.94 -3.64
C GLU A 31 1.94 20.02 -4.13
N LEU A 32 1.42 19.16 -3.25
CA LEU A 32 0.34 18.23 -3.56
C LEU A 32 -0.86 18.88 -4.25
N MET A 33 -1.32 20.03 -3.71
CA MET A 33 -2.54 20.71 -4.16
C MET A 33 -2.29 21.74 -5.26
N THR A 34 -1.27 21.50 -6.08
CA THR A 34 -0.94 22.33 -7.26
C THR A 34 -0.63 21.43 -8.44
N THR A 35 -1.32 21.63 -9.58
CA THR A 35 -1.08 20.88 -10.82
C THR A 35 0.29 21.24 -11.42
N PHE A 36 0.81 20.43 -12.34
CA PHE A 36 2.10 20.68 -12.99
C PHE A 36 2.12 21.97 -13.84
N ASP A 37 0.94 22.50 -14.23
CA ASP A 37 0.80 23.78 -14.91
C ASP A 37 0.52 24.96 -13.95
N GLY A 38 0.61 24.75 -12.63
CA GLY A 38 0.54 25.77 -11.58
C GLY A 38 -0.86 26.12 -11.10
N ARG A 39 -1.92 25.41 -11.50
CA ARG A 39 -3.29 25.64 -11.02
C ARG A 39 -3.51 25.04 -9.63
N LYS A 40 -4.19 25.76 -8.74
CA LYS A 40 -4.56 25.24 -7.42
C LYS A 40 -5.71 24.23 -7.52
N VAL A 41 -5.66 23.22 -6.65
CA VAL A 41 -6.65 22.15 -6.51
C VAL A 41 -7.42 22.39 -5.19
N GLU A 42 -8.67 22.80 -5.31
CA GLU A 42 -9.50 23.23 -4.17
C GLU A 42 -10.79 22.41 -4.03
N THR A 43 -11.07 21.53 -4.99
CA THR A 43 -12.29 20.73 -5.02
C THR A 43 -12.00 19.26 -5.33
N VAL A 44 -12.89 18.36 -4.86
CA VAL A 44 -12.86 16.94 -5.20
C VAL A 44 -12.84 16.73 -6.72
N ALA A 45 -13.63 17.51 -7.47
CA ALA A 45 -13.69 17.39 -8.92
C ALA A 45 -12.37 17.73 -9.62
N GLN A 46 -11.65 18.75 -9.14
CA GLN A 46 -10.31 19.10 -9.66
C GLN A 46 -9.29 18.02 -9.28
N TRP A 47 -9.37 17.49 -8.06
CA TRP A 47 -8.53 16.37 -7.62
C TRP A 47 -8.75 15.13 -8.51
N GLU A 48 -9.99 14.63 -8.59
CA GLU A 48 -10.29 13.37 -9.27
C GLU A 48 -10.09 13.42 -10.79
N LYS A 49 -10.37 14.58 -11.42
CA LYS A 49 -10.35 14.72 -12.89
C LYS A 49 -9.06 15.28 -13.44
N VAL A 50 -8.24 15.94 -12.61
CA VAL A 50 -7.02 16.60 -13.08
C VAL A 50 -5.80 16.12 -12.28
N ARG A 51 -5.69 16.47 -10.99
CA ARG A 51 -4.45 16.27 -10.24
C ARG A 51 -4.13 14.80 -9.98
N ALA A 52 -5.08 14.01 -9.52
CA ALA A 52 -4.83 12.59 -9.27
C ALA A 52 -4.48 11.80 -10.55
N PRO A 53 -5.13 11.99 -11.71
CA PRO A 53 -4.67 11.42 -12.98
C PRO A 53 -3.28 11.89 -13.39
N GLU A 54 -2.94 13.16 -13.20
CA GLU A 54 -1.62 13.73 -13.52
C GLU A 54 -0.53 13.07 -12.67
N LEU A 55 -0.74 12.91 -11.36
CA LEU A 55 0.17 12.23 -10.46
C LEU A 55 0.29 10.74 -10.79
N LEU A 56 -0.85 10.06 -11.00
CA LEU A 56 -0.86 8.63 -11.34
C LEU A 56 -0.08 8.37 -12.64
N GLU A 57 -0.24 9.24 -13.63
CA GLU A 57 0.50 9.16 -14.89
C GLU A 57 2.01 9.29 -14.66
N GLU A 58 2.45 10.23 -13.82
CA GLU A 58 3.86 10.44 -13.52
C GLU A 58 4.47 9.21 -12.83
N PHE A 59 3.85 8.72 -11.74
CA PHE A 59 4.33 7.51 -11.06
C PHE A 59 4.30 6.26 -11.94
N THR A 60 3.28 6.15 -12.79
CA THR A 60 3.16 5.01 -13.71
C THR A 60 4.19 5.05 -14.83
N SER A 61 4.49 6.22 -15.39
CA SER A 61 5.43 6.35 -16.49
C SER A 61 6.90 6.38 -16.06
N VAL A 62 7.19 6.81 -14.81
CA VAL A 62 8.55 7.06 -14.35
C VAL A 62 9.02 6.04 -13.32
N GLU A 63 8.20 5.65 -12.33
CA GLU A 63 8.66 4.84 -11.20
C GLU A 63 8.21 3.38 -11.29
N TYR A 64 6.89 3.12 -11.19
CA TYR A 64 6.41 1.75 -11.03
C TYR A 64 6.11 1.03 -12.35
N GLY A 65 5.89 1.78 -13.42
CA GLY A 65 5.64 1.26 -14.75
C GLY A 65 4.18 0.86 -15.03
N ARG A 66 3.84 0.84 -16.33
CA ARG A 66 2.50 0.52 -16.82
C ARG A 66 2.26 -0.97 -16.84
N ARG A 67 1.20 -1.41 -16.20
CA ARG A 67 0.73 -2.78 -16.34
C ARG A 67 0.12 -2.99 -17.72
N PRO A 68 0.40 -4.13 -18.38
CA PRO A 68 -0.12 -4.39 -19.72
C PRO A 68 -1.62 -4.73 -19.72
N VAL A 69 -2.13 -5.19 -18.59
CA VAL A 69 -3.53 -5.56 -18.39
C VAL A 69 -3.88 -5.54 -16.91
N GLU A 70 -5.04 -5.01 -16.56
CA GLU A 70 -5.51 -5.04 -15.18
C GLU A 70 -6.12 -6.41 -14.85
N ARG A 71 -7.11 -6.87 -15.60
CA ARG A 71 -7.72 -8.19 -15.43
C ARG A 71 -7.64 -8.98 -16.73
N PRO A 72 -6.93 -10.12 -16.77
CA PRO A 72 -6.87 -10.97 -17.95
C PRO A 72 -8.24 -11.53 -18.33
N ALA A 73 -8.53 -11.62 -19.63
CA ALA A 73 -9.77 -12.26 -20.09
C ALA A 73 -9.83 -13.74 -19.70
N ALA A 74 -8.68 -14.42 -19.73
CA ALA A 74 -8.55 -15.81 -19.30
C ALA A 74 -7.97 -15.86 -17.89
N LEU A 75 -8.84 -15.66 -16.90
CA LEU A 75 -8.57 -15.78 -15.47
C LEU A 75 -9.50 -16.82 -14.88
N SER A 76 -8.95 -17.79 -14.13
CA SER A 76 -9.73 -18.79 -13.42
C SER A 76 -9.25 -19.01 -12.01
N PHE A 77 -10.16 -19.49 -11.15
CA PHE A 77 -9.91 -19.84 -9.78
C PHE A 77 -10.29 -21.30 -9.56
N GLU A 78 -9.37 -22.06 -8.99
CA GLU A 78 -9.54 -23.49 -8.73
C GLU A 78 -9.10 -23.81 -7.30
N GLU A 79 -9.76 -24.73 -6.65
CA GLU A 79 -9.29 -25.29 -5.39
C GLU A 79 -7.97 -26.03 -5.62
N ALA A 80 -6.89 -25.52 -5.04
CA ALA A 80 -5.58 -26.18 -5.09
C ALA A 80 -5.50 -27.35 -4.10
N GLU A 81 -6.25 -27.27 -3.01
CA GLU A 81 -6.45 -28.30 -1.98
C GLU A 81 -7.88 -28.20 -1.46
N PRO A 82 -8.48 -29.32 -0.97
CA PRO A 82 -9.80 -29.29 -0.35
C PRO A 82 -9.88 -28.31 0.82
N ASP A 83 -11.04 -27.69 0.99
CA ASP A 83 -11.33 -26.86 2.14
C ASP A 83 -11.15 -27.64 3.46
N ALA A 84 -10.60 -27.00 4.47
CA ALA A 84 -10.33 -27.62 5.75
C ALA A 84 -10.73 -26.71 6.92
N VAL A 85 -11.37 -27.30 7.92
CA VAL A 85 -11.64 -26.61 9.18
C VAL A 85 -10.38 -26.65 10.04
N MET A 86 -9.90 -25.45 10.43
CA MET A 86 -8.64 -25.29 11.14
C MET A 86 -8.78 -24.40 12.39
N MET A 87 -7.68 -24.18 13.10
CA MET A 87 -7.60 -23.30 14.27
C MET A 87 -8.65 -23.66 15.35
N GLY A 88 -8.77 -24.98 15.65
CA GLY A 88 -9.72 -25.46 16.64
C GLY A 88 -11.21 -25.26 16.27
N GLY A 89 -11.51 -25.24 14.98
CA GLY A 89 -12.87 -25.04 14.48
C GLY A 89 -13.24 -23.61 14.17
N LYS A 90 -12.34 -22.64 14.40
CA LYS A 90 -12.61 -21.20 14.25
C LYS A 90 -12.54 -20.71 12.80
N ALA A 91 -11.75 -21.35 11.95
CA ALA A 91 -11.51 -20.92 10.57
C ALA A 91 -11.78 -22.03 9.55
N LEU A 92 -12.26 -21.62 8.37
CA LEU A 92 -12.23 -22.40 7.15
C LEU A 92 -10.97 -22.01 6.38
N ARG A 93 -10.08 -22.98 6.11
CA ARG A 93 -8.93 -22.77 5.22
C ARG A 93 -9.35 -23.04 3.78
N LYS A 94 -9.07 -22.10 2.90
CA LYS A 94 -9.14 -22.25 1.45
C LYS A 94 -7.76 -22.09 0.84
N ARG A 95 -7.42 -22.99 -0.11
CA ARG A 95 -6.21 -22.92 -0.92
C ARG A 95 -6.62 -22.77 -2.36
N ILE A 96 -6.41 -21.60 -2.94
CA ILE A 96 -6.93 -21.26 -4.27
C ILE A 96 -5.77 -21.06 -5.23
N ARG A 97 -5.82 -21.76 -6.35
CA ARG A 97 -4.98 -21.54 -7.51
C ARG A 97 -5.61 -20.48 -8.40
N VAL A 98 -4.87 -19.42 -8.65
CA VAL A 98 -5.18 -18.40 -9.64
C VAL A 98 -4.43 -18.74 -10.93
N ALA A 99 -5.13 -19.07 -12.01
CA ALA A 99 -4.53 -19.29 -13.31
C ALA A 99 -4.90 -18.16 -14.28
N TYR A 100 -3.94 -17.74 -15.09
CA TYR A 100 -4.08 -16.64 -16.04
C TYR A 100 -3.38 -16.93 -17.36
N LYS A 101 -3.86 -16.30 -18.45
CA LYS A 101 -3.19 -16.29 -19.75
C LYS A 101 -3.04 -14.87 -20.26
N GLY A 102 -1.90 -14.60 -20.86
CA GLY A 102 -1.59 -13.40 -21.61
C GLY A 102 -1.27 -13.75 -23.08
N PRO A 103 -0.89 -12.74 -23.87
CA PRO A 103 -0.57 -12.92 -25.30
C PRO A 103 0.58 -13.90 -25.59
N TYR A 104 1.54 -14.01 -24.65
CA TYR A 104 2.79 -14.77 -24.85
C TYR A 104 2.87 -16.04 -24.02
N GLY A 105 1.86 -16.34 -23.20
CA GLY A 105 1.85 -17.54 -22.36
C GLY A 105 0.86 -17.46 -21.22
N GLY A 106 1.02 -18.34 -20.24
CA GLY A 106 0.20 -18.36 -19.04
C GLY A 106 1.03 -18.68 -17.80
N GLY A 107 0.40 -18.52 -16.66
CA GLY A 107 0.97 -18.85 -15.37
C GLY A 107 -0.10 -19.11 -14.32
N SER A 108 0.35 -19.49 -13.15
CA SER A 108 -0.53 -19.61 -11.99
C SER A 108 0.27 -19.40 -10.70
N PHE A 109 -0.45 -19.01 -9.66
CA PHE A 109 0.06 -18.98 -8.29
C PHE A 109 -1.02 -19.46 -7.33
N VAL A 110 -0.63 -19.77 -6.08
CA VAL A 110 -1.55 -20.23 -5.05
C VAL A 110 -1.53 -19.26 -3.88
N PHE A 111 -2.70 -18.94 -3.35
CA PHE A 111 -2.82 -18.22 -2.10
C PHE A 111 -3.59 -19.05 -1.06
N THR A 112 -3.43 -18.67 0.21
CA THR A 112 -4.14 -19.25 1.34
C THR A 112 -5.06 -18.21 1.95
N ALA A 113 -6.28 -18.59 2.25
CA ALA A 113 -7.23 -17.80 3.04
C ALA A 113 -7.69 -18.61 4.25
N PHE A 114 -7.56 -18.04 5.45
CA PHE A 114 -8.22 -18.50 6.67
C PHE A 114 -9.39 -17.57 6.95
N ILE A 115 -10.60 -18.07 6.76
CA ILE A 115 -11.84 -17.29 6.87
C ILE A 115 -12.51 -17.65 8.20
N PRO A 116 -12.75 -16.69 9.11
CA PRO A 116 -13.51 -16.94 10.34
C PRO A 116 -14.87 -17.56 10.03
N ARG A 117 -15.23 -18.60 10.76
CA ARG A 117 -16.55 -19.25 10.63
C ARG A 117 -17.60 -18.44 11.38
N GLN A 118 -18.28 -17.57 10.67
CA GLN A 118 -19.32 -16.66 11.15
C GLN A 118 -20.50 -16.65 10.18
N ASP A 119 -21.66 -16.14 10.64
CA ASP A 119 -22.89 -16.07 9.84
C ASP A 119 -22.90 -14.95 8.80
N LYS A 120 -21.99 -13.98 8.92
CA LYS A 120 -21.91 -12.81 8.03
C LYS A 120 -20.59 -12.78 7.30
N PRO A 121 -20.55 -12.22 6.07
CA PRO A 121 -19.29 -11.97 5.36
C PRO A 121 -18.33 -11.12 6.20
N VAL A 122 -17.08 -11.54 6.28
CA VAL A 122 -16.05 -10.90 7.10
C VAL A 122 -15.12 -10.02 6.28
N PRO A 123 -14.58 -8.93 6.86
CA PRO A 123 -13.51 -8.15 6.25
C PRO A 123 -12.21 -8.97 6.21
N ALA A 124 -11.26 -8.57 5.36
CA ALA A 124 -10.04 -9.31 5.12
C ALA A 124 -8.78 -8.45 5.15
N PHE A 125 -7.67 -9.08 5.57
CA PHE A 125 -6.32 -8.60 5.37
C PHE A 125 -5.58 -9.53 4.41
N LEU A 126 -5.09 -8.99 3.31
CA LEU A 126 -4.30 -9.68 2.28
C LEU A 126 -2.82 -9.32 2.44
N LEU A 127 -2.00 -10.25 2.90
CA LEU A 127 -0.56 -10.10 3.00
C LEU A 127 0.14 -10.46 1.67
N ILE A 128 0.93 -9.55 1.16
CA ILE A 128 1.93 -9.80 0.12
C ILE A 128 3.20 -10.26 0.84
N CYS A 129 3.42 -11.57 0.93
CA CYS A 129 4.56 -12.14 1.64
C CYS A 129 5.82 -12.07 0.77
N ASN A 130 6.85 -11.37 1.27
CA ASN A 130 8.16 -11.24 0.63
C ASN A 130 9.26 -12.04 1.37
N ARG A 131 8.87 -13.00 2.21
CA ARG A 131 9.75 -13.90 2.96
C ARG A 131 9.53 -15.34 2.55
N ASN A 132 10.36 -16.24 3.09
CA ASN A 132 10.20 -17.68 2.88
C ASN A 132 8.76 -18.11 3.21
N PRO A 133 7.98 -18.63 2.25
CA PRO A 133 6.58 -18.96 2.46
C PRO A 133 6.36 -20.09 3.46
N ASP A 134 7.24 -21.08 3.49
CA ASP A 134 7.11 -22.27 4.38
C ASP A 134 7.25 -21.87 5.86
N GLU A 135 8.03 -20.82 6.15
CA GLU A 135 8.22 -20.31 7.50
C GLU A 135 7.18 -19.27 7.91
N ASN A 136 6.70 -18.47 6.96
CA ASN A 136 5.93 -17.26 7.29
C ASN A 136 4.44 -17.35 6.94
N ILE A 137 4.07 -18.12 5.90
CA ILE A 137 2.67 -18.27 5.47
C ILE A 137 2.26 -19.73 5.28
N ASP A 138 2.84 -20.63 6.09
CA ASP A 138 2.53 -22.07 6.05
C ASP A 138 1.01 -22.33 6.15
N PRO A 139 0.40 -22.92 5.10
CA PRO A 139 -1.04 -23.18 5.07
C PRO A 139 -1.49 -24.26 6.04
N THR A 140 -0.57 -25.09 6.53
CA THR A 140 -0.85 -26.13 7.54
C THR A 140 -0.83 -25.59 8.96
N ARG A 141 -0.22 -24.40 9.17
CA ARG A 141 0.06 -23.78 10.47
C ARG A 141 0.94 -24.64 11.38
N SER A 142 1.72 -25.57 10.83
CA SER A 142 2.79 -26.28 11.54
C SER A 142 3.91 -25.31 11.91
N ALA A 143 4.26 -24.41 10.98
CA ALA A 143 5.06 -23.23 11.25
C ALA A 143 4.16 -22.01 11.47
N LYS A 144 4.37 -21.31 12.59
CA LYS A 144 3.66 -20.08 12.94
C LYS A 144 4.66 -18.93 13.03
N SER A 145 4.37 -17.86 12.33
CA SER A 145 5.21 -16.68 12.30
C SER A 145 4.43 -15.44 12.75
N GLY A 146 5.07 -14.60 13.58
CA GLY A 146 4.54 -13.28 13.91
C GLY A 146 4.49 -12.33 12.71
N PHE A 147 5.18 -12.68 11.61
CA PHE A 147 5.08 -11.98 10.33
C PHE A 147 3.67 -12.11 9.71
N TRP A 148 2.98 -13.21 9.95
CA TRP A 148 1.58 -13.44 9.60
C TRP A 148 0.86 -14.19 10.73
N PRO A 149 0.40 -13.49 11.77
CA PRO A 149 -0.28 -14.09 12.92
C PRO A 149 -1.74 -14.43 12.57
N ALA A 150 -1.91 -15.41 11.68
CA ALA A 150 -3.21 -15.73 11.09
C ALA A 150 -4.26 -16.10 12.13
N GLU A 151 -3.86 -16.75 13.23
CA GLU A 151 -4.75 -17.09 14.35
C GLU A 151 -5.30 -15.83 15.02
N GLU A 152 -4.45 -14.84 15.29
CA GLU A 152 -4.84 -13.58 15.94
C GLU A 152 -5.75 -12.75 15.02
N ILE A 153 -5.46 -12.74 13.71
CA ILE A 153 -6.30 -12.07 12.71
C ILE A 153 -7.68 -12.70 12.66
N VAL A 154 -7.75 -14.05 12.64
CA VAL A 154 -9.00 -14.81 12.67
C VAL A 154 -9.76 -14.59 13.97
N ASP A 155 -9.09 -14.63 15.13
CA ASP A 155 -9.69 -14.40 16.44
C ASP A 155 -10.29 -12.99 16.59
N ARG A 156 -9.74 -12.01 15.84
CA ARG A 156 -10.29 -10.65 15.72
C ARG A 156 -11.48 -10.57 14.75
N GLY A 157 -11.85 -11.64 14.06
CA GLY A 157 -12.98 -11.70 13.13
C GLY A 157 -12.64 -11.19 11.71
N TYR A 158 -11.38 -11.18 11.33
CA TYR A 158 -10.90 -10.86 10.00
C TYR A 158 -10.44 -12.12 9.27
N ALA A 159 -10.66 -12.20 7.97
CA ALA A 159 -10.00 -13.21 7.17
C ALA A 159 -8.52 -12.89 6.99
N ALA A 160 -7.66 -13.89 7.25
CA ALA A 160 -6.23 -13.81 7.01
C ALA A 160 -5.91 -14.45 5.67
N ILE A 161 -5.50 -13.64 4.68
CA ILE A 161 -5.18 -14.08 3.32
C ILE A 161 -3.72 -13.77 3.04
N ALA A 162 -2.99 -14.68 2.40
CA ALA A 162 -1.60 -14.45 2.02
C ALA A 162 -1.20 -15.21 0.76
N PHE A 163 -0.33 -14.61 -0.05
CA PHE A 163 0.40 -15.25 -1.14
C PHE A 163 1.88 -14.87 -1.10
N TRP A 164 2.72 -15.69 -1.70
CA TRP A 164 4.14 -15.39 -1.85
C TRP A 164 4.40 -14.57 -3.12
N ASN A 165 5.07 -13.44 -2.99
CA ASN A 165 5.39 -12.57 -4.12
C ASN A 165 6.24 -13.25 -5.19
N GLY A 166 7.12 -14.20 -4.77
CA GLY A 166 7.98 -14.97 -5.68
C GLY A 166 7.22 -15.84 -6.68
N ASP A 167 5.98 -16.24 -6.38
CA ASP A 167 5.12 -16.97 -7.31
C ASP A 167 4.59 -16.09 -8.45
N ILE A 168 4.52 -14.78 -8.24
CA ILE A 168 4.11 -13.82 -9.27
C ILE A 168 5.30 -13.47 -10.17
N ALA A 169 6.39 -13.03 -9.55
CA ALA A 169 7.64 -12.69 -10.24
C ALA A 169 8.82 -12.90 -9.28
N PRO A 170 9.94 -13.50 -9.73
CA PRO A 170 11.12 -13.70 -8.88
C PRO A 170 11.68 -12.38 -8.37
N ASP A 171 12.02 -12.33 -7.07
CA ASP A 171 12.69 -11.19 -6.46
C ASP A 171 14.20 -11.22 -6.72
N ARG A 172 14.55 -11.14 -7.98
CA ARG A 172 15.93 -11.09 -8.49
C ARG A 172 15.94 -10.51 -9.89
N ASN A 173 17.06 -9.96 -10.29
CA ASN A 173 17.21 -9.43 -11.65
C ASN A 173 17.15 -10.56 -12.68
N THR A 174 16.03 -10.67 -13.36
CA THR A 174 15.79 -11.58 -14.50
C THR A 174 15.54 -10.80 -15.79
N GLY A 175 15.79 -9.49 -15.79
CA GLY A 175 15.37 -8.57 -16.86
C GLY A 175 13.85 -8.50 -17.00
N ASN A 176 13.10 -8.83 -15.93
CA ASN A 176 11.64 -8.89 -15.94
C ASN A 176 11.10 -9.79 -17.08
N THR A 177 11.66 -10.99 -17.21
CA THR A 177 11.29 -11.97 -18.25
C THR A 177 10.70 -13.26 -17.67
N LYS A 178 10.60 -13.41 -16.34
CA LYS A 178 10.09 -14.59 -15.65
C LYS A 178 8.82 -14.29 -14.85
N GLY A 179 8.11 -15.35 -14.47
CA GLY A 179 6.83 -15.21 -13.78
C GLY A 179 5.77 -14.57 -14.69
N VAL A 180 4.98 -13.65 -14.14
CA VAL A 180 3.90 -12.98 -14.87
C VAL A 180 4.40 -12.20 -16.09
N PHE A 181 5.64 -11.73 -16.10
CA PHE A 181 6.21 -11.03 -17.24
C PHE A 181 6.25 -11.91 -18.50
N ALA A 182 6.55 -13.20 -18.37
CA ALA A 182 6.57 -14.15 -19.49
C ALA A 182 5.21 -14.32 -20.18
N ALA A 183 4.12 -14.05 -19.47
CA ALA A 183 2.77 -14.15 -20.05
C ALA A 183 2.35 -12.87 -20.79
N PHE A 184 2.82 -11.69 -20.34
CA PHE A 184 2.33 -10.40 -20.82
C PHE A 184 3.36 -9.56 -21.56
N ARG A 185 4.58 -10.04 -21.72
CA ARG A 185 5.65 -9.36 -22.42
C ARG A 185 6.24 -10.27 -23.49
N ASP A 186 6.53 -9.72 -24.65
CA ASP A 186 7.42 -10.36 -25.61
C ASP A 186 8.85 -10.35 -25.06
N VAL A 187 9.25 -11.45 -24.43
CA VAL A 187 10.56 -11.59 -23.80
C VAL A 187 11.70 -11.77 -24.81
N GLU A 188 11.37 -12.06 -26.06
CA GLU A 188 12.32 -12.17 -27.17
C GLU A 188 12.54 -10.82 -27.88
N SER A 189 11.63 -9.87 -27.68
CA SER A 189 11.81 -8.51 -28.19
C SER A 189 12.84 -7.74 -27.39
N PRO A 190 13.89 -7.20 -28.04
CA PRO A 190 14.88 -6.37 -27.37
C PRO A 190 14.33 -5.00 -26.90
N GLN A 191 13.13 -4.63 -27.35
CA GLN A 191 12.50 -3.34 -27.05
C GLN A 191 11.44 -3.46 -25.97
N SER A 192 11.88 -3.47 -24.71
CA SER A 192 10.97 -3.21 -23.60
C SER A 192 10.58 -1.75 -23.59
N PRO A 193 9.28 -1.42 -23.42
CA PRO A 193 8.88 -0.07 -23.14
C PRO A 193 9.64 0.46 -21.92
N LYS A 194 10.19 1.69 -22.02
CA LYS A 194 10.92 2.31 -20.89
C LYS A 194 10.03 2.56 -19.69
N ASP A 195 8.72 2.67 -19.90
CA ASP A 195 7.67 2.75 -18.89
C ASP A 195 7.00 1.39 -18.61
N GLY A 196 7.55 0.28 -19.05
CA GLY A 196 7.07 -1.05 -18.76
C GLY A 196 7.17 -1.38 -17.26
N TRP A 197 6.17 -2.09 -16.73
CA TRP A 197 6.06 -2.38 -15.32
C TRP A 197 7.27 -3.07 -14.69
N GLY A 198 7.62 -2.63 -13.48
CA GLY A 198 8.62 -3.26 -12.63
C GLY A 198 8.02 -4.38 -11.77
N THR A 199 8.90 -5.04 -11.02
CA THR A 199 8.50 -6.20 -10.18
C THR A 199 7.53 -5.79 -9.07
N LEU A 200 7.64 -4.57 -8.49
CA LEU A 200 6.67 -4.07 -7.50
C LEU A 200 5.25 -4.02 -8.09
N SER A 201 5.10 -3.49 -9.31
CA SER A 201 3.82 -3.49 -10.01
C SER A 201 3.31 -4.89 -10.37
N ALA A 202 4.22 -5.82 -10.67
CA ALA A 202 3.87 -7.21 -10.93
C ALA A 202 3.32 -7.91 -9.67
N TRP A 203 3.96 -7.73 -8.52
CA TRP A 203 3.46 -8.27 -7.25
C TRP A 203 2.12 -7.64 -6.84
N ALA A 204 1.97 -6.33 -7.03
CA ALA A 204 0.70 -5.62 -6.81
C ALA A 204 -0.41 -6.11 -7.75
N TRP A 205 -0.08 -6.46 -9.00
CA TRP A 205 -1.02 -7.11 -9.91
C TRP A 205 -1.48 -8.47 -9.37
N GLY A 206 -0.58 -9.26 -8.76
CA GLY A 206 -0.94 -10.51 -8.08
C GLY A 206 -1.97 -10.29 -6.98
N ALA A 207 -1.81 -9.25 -6.15
CA ALA A 207 -2.79 -8.87 -5.12
C ALA A 207 -4.16 -8.53 -5.74
N SER A 208 -4.20 -7.83 -6.88
CA SER A 208 -5.43 -7.54 -7.62
C SER A 208 -6.12 -8.82 -8.12
N ARG A 209 -5.38 -9.87 -8.46
CA ARG A 209 -5.96 -11.17 -8.84
C ARG A 209 -6.58 -11.91 -7.66
N VAL A 210 -5.98 -11.78 -6.47
CA VAL A 210 -6.61 -12.29 -5.23
C VAL A 210 -7.88 -11.50 -4.93
N MET A 211 -7.88 -10.17 -5.15
CA MET A 211 -9.08 -9.34 -5.00
C MET A 211 -10.20 -9.77 -5.96
N ASP A 212 -9.88 -10.17 -7.20
CA ASP A 212 -10.87 -10.72 -8.15
C ASP A 212 -11.57 -11.98 -7.60
N TRP A 213 -10.84 -12.83 -6.86
CA TRP A 213 -11.44 -13.98 -6.18
C TRP A 213 -12.26 -13.57 -4.97
N ILE A 214 -11.77 -12.63 -4.16
CA ILE A 214 -12.48 -12.14 -2.97
C ILE A 214 -13.89 -11.65 -3.33
N GLU A 215 -14.04 -10.99 -4.49
CA GLU A 215 -15.36 -10.54 -4.99
C GLU A 215 -16.32 -11.70 -5.30
N THR A 216 -15.81 -12.92 -5.50
CA THR A 216 -16.62 -14.12 -5.77
C THR A 216 -16.89 -14.99 -4.55
N GLU A 217 -16.18 -14.75 -3.43
CA GLU A 217 -16.27 -15.56 -2.22
C GLU A 217 -17.34 -14.99 -1.26
N PRO A 218 -18.47 -15.69 -1.08
CA PRO A 218 -19.61 -15.17 -0.32
C PRO A 218 -19.32 -14.99 1.18
N LEU A 219 -18.28 -15.63 1.71
CA LEU A 219 -17.88 -15.50 3.12
C LEU A 219 -17.07 -14.22 3.39
N LEU A 220 -16.68 -13.48 2.35
CA LEU A 220 -15.85 -12.28 2.45
C LEU A 220 -16.62 -11.00 2.11
N ASN A 221 -16.34 -9.94 2.84
CA ASN A 221 -16.82 -8.61 2.51
C ASN A 221 -15.80 -7.89 1.60
N ALA A 222 -16.01 -7.97 0.30
CA ALA A 222 -15.12 -7.39 -0.71
C ALA A 222 -14.97 -5.85 -0.61
N SER A 223 -15.88 -5.16 0.08
CA SER A 223 -15.76 -3.70 0.31
C SER A 223 -14.84 -3.32 1.50
N ARG A 224 -14.35 -4.31 2.26
CA ARG A 224 -13.52 -4.14 3.46
C ARG A 224 -12.29 -5.04 3.40
N VAL A 225 -11.45 -4.80 2.41
CA VAL A 225 -10.19 -5.54 2.19
C VAL A 225 -9.01 -4.59 2.34
N ALA A 226 -8.09 -4.96 3.25
CA ALA A 226 -6.80 -4.32 3.40
C ALA A 226 -5.71 -5.11 2.68
N VAL A 227 -4.84 -4.44 1.94
CA VAL A 227 -3.59 -5.02 1.43
C VAL A 227 -2.43 -4.63 2.35
N VAL A 228 -1.62 -5.60 2.75
CA VAL A 228 -0.54 -5.44 3.74
C VAL A 228 0.77 -5.91 3.13
N GLY A 229 1.84 -5.21 3.43
CA GLY A 229 3.18 -5.66 3.08
C GLY A 229 4.26 -5.03 3.96
N HIS A 230 5.42 -5.66 3.98
CA HIS A 230 6.60 -5.23 4.73
C HIS A 230 7.75 -4.97 3.77
N SER A 231 8.55 -3.91 4.02
CA SER A 231 9.73 -3.59 3.22
C SER A 231 9.33 -3.37 1.75
N ARG A 232 9.94 -4.10 0.81
CA ARG A 232 9.50 -4.15 -0.60
C ARG A 232 8.04 -4.55 -0.76
N GLY A 233 7.51 -5.40 0.13
CA GLY A 233 6.08 -5.71 0.20
C GLY A 233 5.24 -4.51 0.64
N GLY A 234 5.77 -3.63 1.50
CA GLY A 234 5.13 -2.38 1.91
C GLY A 234 5.00 -1.37 0.76
N LYS A 235 6.07 -1.21 -0.04
CA LYS A 235 6.03 -0.47 -1.30
C LYS A 235 4.95 -1.06 -2.22
N THR A 236 4.93 -2.40 -2.35
CA THR A 236 3.95 -3.13 -3.18
C THR A 236 2.52 -2.94 -2.68
N ALA A 237 2.29 -2.88 -1.36
CA ALA A 237 0.96 -2.65 -0.79
C ALA A 237 0.42 -1.27 -1.16
N LEU A 238 1.25 -0.22 -1.14
CA LEU A 238 0.89 1.10 -1.64
C LEU A 238 0.55 1.07 -3.14
N VAL A 239 1.40 0.43 -3.95
CA VAL A 239 1.15 0.27 -5.40
C VAL A 239 -0.16 -0.47 -5.66
N ALA A 240 -0.44 -1.55 -4.91
CA ALA A 240 -1.68 -2.29 -5.04
C ALA A 240 -2.89 -1.43 -4.68
N GLY A 241 -2.82 -0.70 -3.57
CA GLY A 241 -3.90 0.19 -3.13
C GLY A 241 -4.17 1.34 -4.10
N VAL A 242 -3.13 1.95 -4.67
CA VAL A 242 -3.26 3.06 -5.62
C VAL A 242 -3.83 2.56 -6.96
N TYR A 243 -3.31 1.46 -7.50
CA TYR A 243 -3.71 0.98 -8.82
C TYR A 243 -5.03 0.20 -8.81
N ASP A 244 -5.43 -0.35 -7.67
CA ASP A 244 -6.68 -1.09 -7.53
C ASP A 244 -7.57 -0.46 -6.44
N LYS A 245 -8.53 0.35 -6.87
CA LYS A 245 -9.42 1.10 -5.97
C LYS A 245 -10.36 0.23 -5.12
N ARG A 246 -10.40 -1.09 -5.35
CA ARG A 246 -11.20 -2.04 -4.56
C ARG A 246 -10.57 -2.30 -3.19
N PHE A 247 -9.25 -2.11 -3.02
CA PHE A 247 -8.63 -2.14 -1.71
C PHE A 247 -9.10 -0.92 -0.90
N ALA A 248 -9.81 -1.18 0.19
CA ALA A 248 -10.32 -0.15 1.08
C ALA A 248 -9.24 0.43 2.02
N MET A 249 -8.14 -0.31 2.19
CA MET A 249 -6.99 0.09 3.02
C MET A 249 -5.69 -0.45 2.43
N ALA A 250 -4.62 0.32 2.50
CA ALA A 250 -3.25 -0.13 2.23
C ALA A 250 -2.39 0.05 3.48
N CYS A 251 -1.69 -1.02 3.88
CA CYS A 251 -0.79 -1.02 5.05
C CYS A 251 0.65 -1.20 4.58
N SER A 252 1.44 -0.15 4.69
CA SER A 252 2.85 -0.08 4.31
C SER A 252 3.71 -0.10 5.57
N ASN A 253 4.45 -1.19 5.78
CA ASN A 253 5.30 -1.39 6.94
C ASN A 253 6.77 -1.31 6.55
N ASP A 254 7.54 -0.45 7.24
CA ASP A 254 8.98 -0.26 7.05
C ASP A 254 9.37 -0.19 5.56
N SER A 255 8.63 0.59 4.76
CA SER A 255 8.74 0.54 3.30
C SER A 255 9.85 1.42 2.73
N GLY A 256 10.24 2.47 3.42
CA GLY A 256 11.39 3.30 3.08
C GLY A 256 11.31 4.01 1.74
N CYS A 257 12.47 4.23 1.13
CA CYS A 257 12.66 4.89 -0.17
C CYS A 257 11.79 4.25 -1.27
N SER A 258 11.14 5.06 -2.09
CA SER A 258 10.18 4.58 -3.10
C SER A 258 9.06 3.70 -2.52
N GLY A 259 8.72 3.95 -1.29
CA GLY A 259 7.62 3.39 -0.52
C GLY A 259 6.87 4.51 0.16
N ALA A 260 6.87 4.57 1.49
CA ALA A 260 6.24 5.65 2.23
C ALA A 260 7.20 6.82 2.55
N LYS A 261 8.52 6.63 2.47
CA LYS A 261 9.50 7.67 2.81
C LYS A 261 9.56 8.75 1.72
N LEU A 262 9.53 10.02 2.12
CA LEU A 262 9.85 11.14 1.24
C LEU A 262 11.25 10.96 0.62
N ASN A 263 11.38 11.13 -0.68
CA ASN A 263 12.67 11.14 -1.37
C ASN A 263 13.38 12.49 -1.26
N HIS A 264 12.60 13.60 -1.18
CA HIS A 264 13.11 14.97 -1.04
C HIS A 264 13.59 15.31 0.38
N ILE A 265 13.55 14.38 1.33
CA ILE A 265 14.06 14.60 2.69
C ILE A 265 15.49 14.11 2.84
N ASP A 266 16.38 14.99 3.29
CA ASP A 266 17.76 14.61 3.58
C ASP A 266 17.86 13.90 4.94
N LEU A 267 17.89 12.58 4.88
CA LEU A 267 18.13 11.68 6.00
C LEU A 267 19.35 10.81 5.66
N PRO A 268 20.59 11.24 5.98
CA PRO A 268 21.82 10.64 5.46
C PRO A 268 22.00 9.14 5.75
N GLU A 269 21.40 8.64 6.85
CA GLU A 269 21.46 7.22 7.25
C GLU A 269 20.36 6.37 6.60
N SER A 270 19.41 6.99 5.88
CA SER A 270 18.32 6.29 5.21
C SER A 270 18.68 5.92 3.76
N GLU A 271 17.91 4.98 3.19
CA GLU A 271 18.03 4.61 1.78
C GLU A 271 17.60 5.77 0.86
N HIS A 272 18.38 6.01 -0.19
CA HIS A 272 18.09 6.96 -1.25
C HIS A 272 17.90 6.26 -2.60
N VAL A 273 17.36 6.97 -3.58
CA VAL A 273 17.07 6.41 -4.92
C VAL A 273 18.32 5.81 -5.58
N VAL A 274 19.49 6.40 -5.37
CA VAL A 274 20.75 5.86 -5.91
C VAL A 274 21.08 4.47 -5.34
N GLN A 275 20.85 4.22 -4.04
CA GLN A 275 21.14 2.92 -3.43
C GLN A 275 20.11 1.85 -3.86
N ILE A 276 18.83 2.18 -3.84
CA ILE A 276 17.78 1.22 -4.21
C ILE A 276 17.87 0.85 -5.69
N MET A 277 18.14 1.82 -6.58
CA MET A 277 18.30 1.57 -8.00
C MET A 277 19.58 0.80 -8.33
N ARG A 278 20.65 0.97 -7.56
CA ARG A 278 21.87 0.16 -7.67
C ARG A 278 21.63 -1.30 -7.29
N SER A 279 20.83 -1.54 -6.24
CA SER A 279 20.60 -2.88 -5.68
C SER A 279 19.44 -3.62 -6.36
N PHE A 280 18.37 -2.90 -6.70
CA PHE A 280 17.11 -3.48 -7.14
C PHE A 280 16.47 -2.75 -8.34
N PRO A 281 17.22 -2.48 -9.42
CA PRO A 281 16.67 -1.71 -10.55
C PRO A 281 15.46 -2.39 -11.20
N TYR A 282 15.34 -3.71 -11.10
CA TYR A 282 14.23 -4.49 -11.64
C TYR A 282 12.90 -4.33 -10.89
N TRP A 283 12.90 -3.70 -9.70
CA TRP A 283 11.66 -3.41 -8.98
C TRP A 283 10.84 -2.34 -9.68
N PHE A 284 11.49 -1.45 -10.38
CA PHE A 284 10.95 -0.25 -11.00
C PHE A 284 10.89 -0.36 -12.53
N CYS A 285 10.23 0.59 -13.18
CA CYS A 285 10.35 0.71 -14.62
C CYS A 285 11.72 1.30 -15.03
N PRO A 286 12.18 1.05 -16.28
CA PRO A 286 13.46 1.56 -16.75
C PRO A 286 13.62 3.09 -16.67
N ASN A 287 12.51 3.84 -16.80
CA ASN A 287 12.54 5.30 -16.71
C ASN A 287 13.00 5.82 -15.34
N TYR A 288 12.83 5.05 -14.27
CA TYR A 288 13.20 5.48 -12.91
C TYR A 288 14.72 5.76 -12.78
N THR A 289 15.54 5.25 -13.70
CA THR A 289 16.96 5.56 -13.77
C THR A 289 17.25 7.05 -13.90
N GLN A 290 16.33 7.85 -14.45
CA GLN A 290 16.49 9.30 -14.54
C GLN A 290 16.48 10.01 -13.17
N CYS A 291 15.89 9.39 -12.14
CA CYS A 291 15.82 9.96 -10.80
C CYS A 291 17.05 9.65 -9.93
N VAL A 292 18.00 8.81 -10.41
CA VAL A 292 19.12 8.28 -9.60
C VAL A 292 20.03 9.37 -9.03
N ASN A 293 20.24 10.48 -9.75
CA ASN A 293 21.09 11.59 -9.31
C ASN A 293 20.33 12.93 -9.27
N SER A 294 19.01 12.86 -9.34
CA SER A 294 18.13 14.03 -9.41
C SER A 294 16.84 13.80 -8.62
N GLU A 295 16.90 12.99 -7.57
CA GLU A 295 15.73 12.69 -6.74
C GLU A 295 15.11 13.95 -6.11
N LEU A 296 15.92 14.96 -5.81
CA LEU A 296 15.48 16.25 -5.29
C LEU A 296 14.89 17.18 -6.36
N ASP A 297 15.14 16.89 -7.64
CA ASP A 297 14.61 17.68 -8.76
C ASP A 297 13.39 17.01 -9.40
N TRP A 298 13.03 15.79 -8.96
CA TRP A 298 11.86 15.13 -9.46
C TRP A 298 10.61 15.85 -8.97
N ARG A 299 9.68 16.09 -9.89
CA ARG A 299 8.51 16.95 -9.67
C ARG A 299 7.39 16.31 -8.85
N VAL A 300 7.59 15.08 -8.34
CA VAL A 300 6.68 14.37 -7.42
C VAL A 300 7.45 13.72 -6.29
N ASP A 301 6.76 13.41 -5.18
CA ASP A 301 7.32 12.67 -4.06
C ASP A 301 6.29 11.74 -3.43
N GLN A 302 6.70 10.83 -2.57
CA GLN A 302 5.91 9.72 -2.08
C GLN A 302 4.64 10.12 -1.31
N HIS A 303 4.58 11.31 -0.71
CA HIS A 303 3.33 11.84 -0.13
C HIS A 303 2.23 12.02 -1.19
N GLU A 304 2.60 12.37 -2.42
CA GLU A 304 1.66 12.50 -3.53
C GLU A 304 1.17 11.13 -4.02
N PHE A 305 2.03 10.10 -3.97
CA PHE A 305 1.61 8.72 -4.26
C PHE A 305 0.64 8.21 -3.19
N ILE A 306 0.93 8.45 -1.91
CA ILE A 306 0.02 8.11 -0.80
C ILE A 306 -1.32 8.86 -0.96
N ALA A 307 -1.29 10.13 -1.37
CA ALA A 307 -2.50 10.93 -1.57
C ALA A 307 -3.47 10.35 -2.62
N LEU A 308 -2.98 9.57 -3.59
CA LEU A 308 -3.82 8.84 -4.55
C LEU A 308 -4.74 7.78 -3.90
N MET A 309 -4.49 7.42 -2.64
CA MET A 309 -5.38 6.57 -1.85
C MET A 309 -6.65 7.30 -1.39
N ALA A 310 -6.66 8.63 -1.31
CA ALA A 310 -7.80 9.39 -0.81
C ALA A 310 -9.09 9.08 -1.59
N PRO A 311 -10.23 8.93 -0.91
CA PRO A 311 -10.49 9.07 0.53
C PRO A 311 -10.43 7.75 1.34
N ARG A 312 -9.76 6.69 0.82
CA ARG A 312 -9.60 5.38 1.44
C ARG A 312 -8.57 5.40 2.58
N LEU A 313 -8.44 4.30 3.31
CA LEU A 313 -7.57 4.21 4.47
C LEU A 313 -6.12 3.89 4.09
N VAL A 314 -5.18 4.46 4.84
CA VAL A 314 -3.75 4.15 4.72
C VAL A 314 -3.16 3.93 6.10
N CYS A 315 -2.35 2.89 6.26
CA CYS A 315 -1.52 2.68 7.43
C CYS A 315 -0.05 2.78 7.00
N ILE A 316 0.70 3.61 7.70
CA ILE A 316 2.15 3.72 7.56
C ILE A 316 2.77 3.27 8.89
N ALA A 317 3.76 2.41 8.83
CA ALA A 317 4.41 1.86 10.02
C ALA A 317 5.91 1.84 9.88
N SER A 318 6.59 2.22 10.95
CA SER A 318 8.04 2.29 11.05
C SER A 318 8.53 1.58 12.31
N ALA A 319 9.83 1.29 12.38
CA ALA A 319 10.49 0.71 13.54
C ALA A 319 11.66 1.56 14.02
N THR A 320 11.84 1.68 15.35
CA THR A 320 12.84 2.58 15.96
C THR A 320 14.29 2.27 15.58
N GLU A 321 14.62 1.02 15.29
CA GLU A 321 15.96 0.57 14.92
C GLU A 321 16.14 0.45 13.41
N ASP A 322 15.12 0.81 12.59
CA ASP A 322 15.16 0.75 11.14
C ASP A 322 15.42 2.14 10.52
N VAL A 323 16.57 2.72 10.87
CA VAL A 323 16.97 4.04 10.33
C VAL A 323 17.09 4.06 8.82
N TRP A 324 17.37 2.89 8.21
CA TRP A 324 17.46 2.74 6.76
C TRP A 324 16.13 3.03 6.05
N ALA A 325 14.99 2.71 6.67
CA ALA A 325 13.67 3.04 6.15
C ALA A 325 13.34 4.54 6.25
N GLY A 326 14.00 5.30 7.15
CA GLY A 326 13.80 6.73 7.30
C GLY A 326 12.44 7.09 7.91
N GLN A 327 12.25 6.74 9.18
CA GLN A 327 10.96 6.81 9.90
C GLN A 327 10.31 8.19 9.85
N GLU A 328 11.11 9.27 10.00
CA GLU A 328 10.57 10.64 9.90
C GLU A 328 10.06 10.94 8.48
N GLY A 329 10.76 10.46 7.45
CA GLY A 329 10.32 10.60 6.07
C GLY A 329 9.01 9.87 5.78
N GLU A 330 8.82 8.68 6.36
CA GLU A 330 7.55 7.93 6.27
C GLU A 330 6.42 8.66 7.00
N TYR A 331 6.68 9.21 8.18
CA TYR A 331 5.71 10.01 8.93
C TYR A 331 5.30 11.28 8.17
N PHE A 332 6.27 12.06 7.70
CA PHE A 332 6.00 13.31 6.99
C PHE A 332 5.25 13.07 5.68
N SER A 333 5.46 11.96 5.00
CA SER A 333 4.63 11.61 3.84
C SER A 333 3.15 11.50 4.19
N GLY A 334 2.82 10.89 5.33
CA GLY A 334 1.45 10.82 5.81
C GLY A 334 0.85 12.20 6.13
N VAL A 335 1.64 13.07 6.79
CA VAL A 335 1.23 14.46 7.09
C VAL A 335 0.96 15.23 5.81
N LEU A 336 1.88 15.17 4.86
CA LEU A 336 1.83 15.95 3.62
C LEU A 336 0.80 15.43 2.60
N ALA A 337 0.41 14.16 2.71
CA ALA A 337 -0.68 13.59 1.91
C ALA A 337 -2.07 14.03 2.40
N SER A 338 -2.19 14.49 3.65
CA SER A 338 -3.46 14.77 4.33
C SER A 338 -4.41 15.71 3.59
N PRO A 339 -3.95 16.78 2.90
CA PRO A 339 -4.84 17.71 2.18
C PRO A 339 -5.75 17.02 1.15
N ALA A 340 -5.34 15.86 0.59
CA ALA A 340 -6.19 15.12 -0.33
C ALA A 340 -7.45 14.56 0.35
N TRP A 341 -7.38 14.15 1.61
CA TRP A 341 -8.55 13.73 2.41
C TRP A 341 -9.43 14.90 2.84
N GLU A 342 -8.84 16.06 3.10
CA GLU A 342 -9.56 17.26 3.49
C GLU A 342 -10.53 17.73 2.41
N LEU A 343 -10.21 17.54 1.13
CA LEU A 343 -11.14 17.79 0.02
C LEU A 343 -12.46 17.01 0.16
N TYR A 344 -12.40 15.79 0.73
CA TYR A 344 -13.58 14.95 0.98
C TYR A 344 -14.23 15.20 2.35
N GLY A 345 -13.84 16.27 3.06
CA GLY A 345 -14.31 16.55 4.41
C GLY A 345 -13.83 15.53 5.45
N LYS A 346 -12.73 14.85 5.19
CA LYS A 346 -12.10 13.88 6.09
C LYS A 346 -10.77 14.41 6.61
N ARG A 347 -10.28 13.86 7.71
CA ARG A 347 -8.93 14.14 8.21
C ARG A 347 -7.98 13.09 7.66
N GLY A 348 -6.79 13.50 7.21
CA GLY A 348 -5.69 12.60 6.87
C GLY A 348 -4.99 12.05 8.11
N LEU A 349 -3.69 12.26 8.25
CA LEU A 349 -2.94 11.95 9.46
C LEU A 349 -3.14 13.07 10.50
N VAL A 350 -3.72 12.73 11.64
CA VAL A 350 -3.94 13.67 12.73
C VAL A 350 -2.80 13.59 13.71
N SER A 351 -1.93 14.60 13.71
CA SER A 351 -0.78 14.65 14.61
C SER A 351 -0.20 16.06 14.71
N ASP A 352 0.32 16.40 15.89
CA ASP A 352 1.02 17.66 16.14
C ASP A 352 2.56 17.49 16.06
N SER A 353 3.07 16.27 16.13
CA SER A 353 4.51 15.99 16.12
C SER A 353 4.78 14.52 15.78
N PHE A 354 6.04 14.21 15.44
CA PHE A 354 6.51 12.83 15.31
C PHE A 354 6.25 12.06 16.63
N PRO A 355 5.57 10.89 16.58
CA PRO A 355 5.15 10.21 17.79
C PRO A 355 6.32 9.48 18.48
N SER A 356 6.18 9.28 19.79
CA SER A 356 7.00 8.31 20.52
C SER A 356 6.64 6.88 20.07
N ALA A 357 7.59 5.97 20.26
CA ALA A 357 7.32 4.55 20.03
C ALA A 357 6.11 4.07 20.84
N GLU A 358 5.37 3.11 20.30
CA GLU A 358 4.17 2.50 20.89
C GLU A 358 3.01 3.50 21.13
N THR A 359 3.00 4.62 20.38
CA THR A 359 1.95 5.63 20.43
C THR A 359 1.30 5.80 19.05
N PRO A 360 0.37 4.90 18.65
CA PRO A 360 -0.25 4.93 17.33
C PRO A 360 -1.13 6.15 17.11
N LEU A 361 -0.97 6.79 15.98
CA LEU A 361 -1.82 7.89 15.49
C LEU A 361 -2.91 7.32 14.57
N GLN A 362 -4.17 7.31 15.03
CA GLN A 362 -5.25 6.58 14.35
C GLN A 362 -6.57 7.35 14.28
N GLU A 363 -6.54 8.67 14.44
CA GLU A 363 -7.77 9.48 14.50
C GLU A 363 -8.32 9.93 13.15
N GLY A 364 -7.50 9.88 12.09
CA GLY A 364 -7.90 10.25 10.72
C GLY A 364 -8.06 9.03 9.81
N CYS A 365 -7.96 9.25 8.50
CA CYS A 365 -7.97 8.20 7.48
C CYS A 365 -6.57 7.71 7.10
N ILE A 366 -5.53 8.39 7.54
CA ILE A 366 -4.15 7.92 7.53
C ILE A 366 -3.77 7.60 8.99
N SER A 367 -3.25 6.42 9.24
CA SER A 367 -2.62 6.06 10.50
C SER A 367 -1.11 6.00 10.36
N TYR A 368 -0.41 6.34 11.44
CA TYR A 368 1.02 6.12 11.57
C TYR A 368 1.34 5.50 12.93
N HIS A 369 2.23 4.52 12.97
CA HIS A 369 2.81 4.04 14.22
C HIS A 369 4.31 3.79 14.08
N LEU A 370 5.01 4.08 15.15
CA LEU A 370 6.41 3.74 15.35
C LEU A 370 6.48 2.64 16.40
N ARG A 371 6.93 1.45 16.06
CA ARG A 371 7.15 0.40 17.05
C ARG A 371 8.60 0.30 17.47
N THR A 372 8.86 -0.21 18.66
CA THR A 372 10.19 -0.56 19.10
C THR A 372 10.73 -1.77 18.34
N GLY A 373 12.00 -1.72 17.93
CA GLY A 373 12.70 -2.85 17.34
C GLY A 373 13.19 -2.65 15.90
N LYS A 374 13.60 -3.75 15.28
CA LYS A 374 14.29 -3.80 13.99
C LYS A 374 13.32 -3.90 12.82
N HIS A 375 13.86 -3.82 11.61
CA HIS A 375 13.17 -4.04 10.34
C HIS A 375 12.40 -5.36 10.31
N ASN A 376 11.09 -5.33 10.56
CA ASN A 376 10.21 -6.50 10.63
C ASN A 376 8.73 -6.11 10.54
N LEU A 377 7.86 -7.09 10.24
CA LEU A 377 6.42 -7.04 10.46
C LEU A 377 6.09 -7.96 11.63
N THR A 378 5.41 -7.43 12.65
CA THR A 378 5.24 -8.08 13.94
C THR A 378 3.76 -8.14 14.34
N PRO A 379 3.37 -8.95 15.35
CA PRO A 379 2.01 -8.94 15.88
C PRO A 379 1.55 -7.56 16.38
N TYR A 380 2.48 -6.71 16.84
CA TYR A 380 2.15 -5.33 17.23
C TYR A 380 1.63 -4.52 16.03
N ASP A 381 2.33 -4.58 14.88
CA ASP A 381 1.88 -3.90 13.65
C ASP A 381 0.50 -4.38 13.22
N TRP A 382 0.28 -5.70 13.26
CA TRP A 382 -1.02 -6.30 12.94
C TRP A 382 -2.12 -5.84 13.89
N SER A 383 -1.81 -5.72 15.20
CA SER A 383 -2.78 -5.16 16.17
C SER A 383 -3.15 -3.72 15.79
N CYS A 384 -2.16 -2.88 15.48
CA CYS A 384 -2.41 -1.51 15.05
C CYS A 384 -3.29 -1.43 13.78
N TYR A 385 -3.06 -2.30 12.78
CA TYR A 385 -3.87 -2.33 11.56
C TYR A 385 -5.32 -2.76 11.85
N MET A 386 -5.51 -3.79 12.68
CA MET A 386 -6.85 -4.26 13.06
C MET A 386 -7.58 -3.22 13.93
N ASP A 387 -6.89 -2.57 14.86
CA ASP A 387 -7.46 -1.50 15.70
C ASP A 387 -7.91 -0.32 14.82
N PHE A 388 -7.12 0.03 13.82
CA PHE A 388 -7.47 1.09 12.87
C PHE A 388 -8.70 0.72 12.03
N ALA A 389 -8.77 -0.52 11.51
CA ALA A 389 -9.93 -1.03 10.80
C ALA A 389 -11.20 -1.04 11.69
N ASP A 390 -11.06 -1.44 12.97
CA ASP A 390 -12.16 -1.44 13.95
C ASP A 390 -12.68 -0.02 14.21
N ARG A 391 -11.81 0.98 14.36
CA ARG A 391 -12.18 2.39 14.51
C ARG A 391 -13.00 2.89 13.31
N HIS A 392 -12.71 2.39 12.12
CA HIS A 392 -13.47 2.68 10.88
C HIS A 392 -14.67 1.75 10.66
N GLY A 393 -15.08 0.99 11.68
CA GLY A 393 -16.33 0.22 11.70
C GLY A 393 -16.32 -1.03 10.83
N TRP A 394 -15.15 -1.62 10.55
CA TRP A 394 -15.07 -2.78 9.66
C TRP A 394 -15.76 -4.03 10.19
N ARG A 395 -15.84 -4.19 11.51
CA ARG A 395 -16.53 -5.34 12.18
C ARG A 395 -17.95 -5.02 12.66
N LYS A 396 -18.47 -3.84 12.34
CA LYS A 396 -19.83 -3.42 12.74
C LYS A 396 -20.88 -3.80 11.70
#